data_ffdde63be9f2f6e4d94592b9e7d8cd0a
#
_entry.id   ffdde63be9f2f6e4d94592b9e7d8cd0a
#
_cell.length_a   1.000
_cell.length_b   1.000
_cell.length_c   1.000
_cell.angle_alpha   90.00
_cell.angle_beta   90.00
_cell.angle_gamma   90.00
#
_symmetry.space_group_name_H-M   'P 1'
#
loop_
_entity.id
_entity.type
_entity.pdbx_description
1 polymer ?
#
loop_
_entity_poly.entity_id
_entity_poly.type
_entity_poly.pdbx_seq_one_letter_code
_entity_poly.pdbx_strand_id
1 'polypeptide(L)'
;MTPAISEKELDIQIKILAKKINDEHRNDSTPVVLVCILNGGFMFFSDLVKQINIPIEIDFIRCKSYLGRQQGDLVVTKDLETKIKNKHVYLVDDILDSGNTMKAVSKFLQVKEPKSVTP
;
A
#
# COMPACT_ATOMS: atom_id res chain seq x y z
N MET A 1 -17.25 -4.00 -16.38
CA MET A 1 -17.36 -4.17 -14.94
C MET A 1 -17.93 -2.91 -14.29
N THR A 2 -18.91 -3.09 -13.47
CA THR A 2 -19.51 -1.96 -12.76
C THR A 2 -18.82 -1.83 -11.41
N PRO A 3 -18.17 -0.72 -11.14
CA PRO A 3 -17.56 -0.54 -9.82
C PRO A 3 -18.66 -0.46 -8.75
N ALA A 4 -18.42 -1.08 -7.62
CA ALA A 4 -19.31 -1.01 -6.49
C ALA A 4 -19.28 0.38 -5.84
N ILE A 5 -18.24 1.14 -6.10
CA ILE A 5 -18.00 2.45 -5.50
C ILE A 5 -17.94 3.49 -6.61
N SER A 6 -18.72 4.55 -6.47
CA SER A 6 -18.67 5.66 -7.42
C SER A 6 -17.37 6.45 -7.24
N GLU A 7 -17.02 7.23 -8.25
CA GLU A 7 -15.86 8.10 -8.21
C GLU A 7 -15.91 9.06 -7.02
N LYS A 8 -17.11 9.57 -6.73
CA LYS A 8 -17.32 10.48 -5.62
C LYS A 8 -17.11 9.80 -4.27
N GLU A 9 -17.61 8.58 -4.12
CA GLU A 9 -17.41 7.80 -2.89
C GLU A 9 -15.95 7.45 -2.69
N LEU A 10 -15.25 7.10 -3.76
CA LEU A 10 -13.83 6.81 -3.71
C LEU A 10 -13.04 8.03 -3.25
N ASP A 11 -13.38 9.21 -3.77
CA ASP A 11 -12.72 10.45 -3.37
C ASP A 11 -12.90 10.73 -1.88
N ILE A 12 -14.10 10.48 -1.36
CA ILE A 12 -14.39 10.64 0.07
C ILE A 12 -13.54 9.68 0.88
N GLN A 13 -13.43 8.43 0.46
CA GLN A 13 -12.63 7.43 1.17
C GLN A 13 -11.15 7.78 1.16
N ILE A 14 -10.64 8.28 0.06
CA ILE A 14 -9.27 8.73 -0.05
C ILE A 14 -8.99 9.86 0.94
N LYS A 15 -9.90 10.82 1.05
CA LYS A 15 -9.76 11.94 1.98
C LYS A 15 -9.78 11.47 3.43
N ILE A 16 -10.64 10.53 3.76
CA ILE A 16 -10.71 9.96 5.11
C ILE A 16 -9.41 9.25 5.46
N LEU A 17 -8.91 8.43 4.55
CA LEU A 17 -7.68 7.69 4.76
C LEU A 17 -6.48 8.63 4.89
N ALA A 18 -6.39 9.62 4.02
CA ALA A 18 -5.32 10.61 4.06
C ALA A 18 -5.33 11.37 5.39
N LYS A 19 -6.52 11.79 5.84
CA LYS A 19 -6.66 12.48 7.12
C LYS A 19 -6.18 11.60 8.27
N LYS A 20 -6.53 10.34 8.25
CA LYS A 20 -6.10 9.40 9.28
C LYS A 20 -4.58 9.29 9.34
N ILE A 21 -3.94 9.15 8.19
CA ILE A 21 -2.49 9.05 8.11
C ILE A 21 -1.84 10.35 8.58
N ASN A 22 -2.34 11.49 8.11
CA ASN A 22 -1.81 12.79 8.51
C ASN A 22 -1.89 12.99 10.01
N ASP A 23 -3.05 12.69 10.60
CA ASP A 23 -3.27 12.91 12.03
C ASP A 23 -2.47 11.96 12.90
N GLU A 24 -2.35 10.70 12.50
CA GLU A 24 -1.60 9.69 13.27
C GLU A 24 -0.11 9.99 13.34
N HIS A 25 0.44 10.60 12.30
CA HIS A 25 1.89 10.77 12.18
C HIS A 25 2.36 12.21 12.20
N ARG A 26 1.46 13.15 12.45
CA ARG A 26 1.80 14.59 12.41
C ARG A 26 2.91 14.96 13.37
N ASN A 27 2.89 14.39 14.56
CA ASN A 27 3.88 14.67 15.60
C ASN A 27 4.84 13.49 15.80
N ASP A 28 4.85 12.56 14.88
CA ASP A 28 5.70 11.37 14.96
C ASP A 28 6.95 11.60 14.10
N SER A 29 8.11 11.42 14.71
CA SER A 29 9.38 11.55 13.99
C SER A 29 9.73 10.31 13.19
N THR A 30 9.01 9.20 13.38
CA THR A 30 9.26 7.96 12.65
C THR A 30 8.85 8.13 11.20
N PRO A 31 9.73 7.81 10.25
CA PRO A 31 9.39 7.94 8.84
C PRO A 31 8.21 7.08 8.41
N VAL A 32 7.43 7.60 7.48
CA VAL A 32 6.27 6.93 6.91
C VAL A 32 6.56 6.63 5.45
N VAL A 33 6.33 5.39 5.04
CA VAL A 33 6.52 4.95 3.65
C VAL A 33 5.19 4.44 3.12
N LEU A 34 4.75 4.98 1.99
CA LEU A 34 3.59 4.46 1.27
C LEU A 34 4.09 3.58 0.14
N VAL A 35 3.64 2.34 0.11
CA VAL A 35 4.04 1.35 -0.88
C VAL A 35 2.83 0.97 -1.72
N CYS A 36 2.94 1.16 -3.03
CA CYS A 36 1.92 0.77 -3.98
C CYS A 36 2.24 -0.60 -4.56
N ILE A 37 1.26 -1.48 -4.55
CA ILE A 37 1.39 -2.79 -5.21
C ILE A 37 0.97 -2.61 -6.66
N LEU A 38 1.93 -2.71 -7.58
CA LEU A 38 1.67 -2.54 -8.99
C LEU A 38 1.04 -3.81 -9.56
N ASN A 39 0.15 -3.72 -10.53
CA ASN A 39 -0.22 -2.49 -11.23
C ASN A 39 -1.59 -1.94 -10.79
N GLY A 40 -2.35 -2.70 -10.04
CA GLY A 40 -3.77 -2.41 -9.78
C GLY A 40 -4.02 -1.14 -9.00
N GLY A 41 -3.23 -0.86 -7.98
CA GLY A 41 -3.48 0.26 -7.09
C GLY A 41 -2.96 1.62 -7.55
N PHE A 42 -2.43 1.70 -8.75
CA PHE A 42 -1.69 2.87 -9.23
C PHE A 42 -2.48 4.18 -9.18
N MET A 43 -3.69 4.19 -9.71
CA MET A 43 -4.50 5.43 -9.77
C MET A 43 -4.94 5.86 -8.37
N PHE A 44 -5.39 4.92 -7.57
CA PHE A 44 -5.78 5.18 -6.19
C PHE A 44 -4.59 5.74 -5.40
N PHE A 45 -3.44 5.13 -5.57
CA PHE A 45 -2.23 5.53 -4.87
C PHE A 45 -1.84 6.97 -5.20
N SER A 46 -1.89 7.34 -6.47
CA SER A 46 -1.58 8.70 -6.91
C SER A 46 -2.49 9.72 -6.25
N ASP A 47 -3.79 9.44 -6.21
CA ASP A 47 -4.76 10.34 -5.60
C ASP A 47 -4.56 10.45 -4.10
N LEU A 48 -4.25 9.35 -3.44
CA LEU A 48 -3.98 9.31 -2.00
C LEU A 48 -2.76 10.15 -1.64
N VAL A 49 -1.67 9.98 -2.38
CA VAL A 49 -0.41 10.69 -2.10
C VAL A 49 -0.61 12.21 -2.14
N LYS A 50 -1.43 12.68 -3.07
CA LYS A 50 -1.71 14.12 -3.20
C LYS A 50 -2.42 14.70 -1.98
N GLN A 51 -3.11 13.88 -1.20
CA GLN A 51 -3.85 14.33 -0.03
C GLN A 51 -3.04 14.23 1.26
N ILE A 52 -1.88 13.61 1.22
CA ILE A 52 -1.00 13.49 2.39
C ILE A 52 -0.21 14.78 2.55
N ASN A 53 -0.26 15.37 3.73
CA ASN A 53 0.42 16.64 3.99
C ASN A 53 1.55 16.54 5.03
N ILE A 54 1.96 15.34 5.34
CA ILE A 54 3.16 15.09 6.15
C ILE A 54 4.28 14.59 5.24
N PRO A 55 5.55 14.69 5.66
CA PRO A 55 6.64 14.10 4.86
C PRO A 55 6.49 12.59 4.76
N ILE A 56 6.56 12.06 3.56
CA ILE A 56 6.49 10.62 3.31
C ILE A 56 7.50 10.23 2.25
N GLU A 57 7.85 8.95 2.29
CA GLU A 57 8.56 8.31 1.19
C GLU A 57 7.55 7.47 0.43
N ILE A 58 7.71 7.32 -0.86
CA ILE A 58 6.86 6.45 -1.67
C ILE A 58 7.71 5.42 -2.38
N ASP A 59 7.15 4.22 -2.55
CA ASP A 59 7.83 3.15 -3.23
C ASP A 59 6.81 2.23 -3.88
N PHE A 60 7.28 1.31 -4.68
CA PHE A 60 6.45 0.40 -5.44
C PHE A 60 6.99 -1.01 -5.36
N ILE A 61 6.08 -1.97 -5.26
CA ILE A 61 6.42 -3.38 -5.31
C ILE A 61 5.55 -4.03 -6.38
N ARG A 62 6.11 -4.94 -7.14
CA ARG A 62 5.37 -5.66 -8.16
C ARG A 62 5.51 -7.14 -7.90
N CYS A 63 4.37 -7.82 -7.94
CA CYS A 63 4.31 -9.25 -7.68
C CYS A 63 3.54 -9.95 -8.78
N LYS A 64 3.85 -11.23 -8.98
CA LYS A 64 3.13 -12.10 -9.87
C LYS A 64 2.73 -13.35 -9.12
N SER A 65 1.47 -13.76 -9.26
CA SER A 65 1.10 -15.07 -8.76
C SER A 65 1.44 -16.13 -9.80
N TYR A 66 1.79 -17.32 -9.30
CA TYR A 66 2.09 -18.43 -10.18
C TYR A 66 0.79 -19.11 -10.61
N LEU A 67 0.46 -19.02 -11.88
CA LEU A 67 -0.72 -19.68 -12.43
C LEU A 67 -0.56 -21.21 -12.32
N GLY A 68 -1.61 -21.86 -11.82
CA GLY A 68 -1.63 -23.31 -11.67
C GLY A 68 -0.81 -23.86 -10.53
N ARG A 69 -0.26 -23.00 -9.70
CA ARG A 69 0.49 -23.38 -8.53
C ARG A 69 -0.35 -23.26 -7.28
N GLN A 70 0.22 -23.66 -6.14
CA GLN A 70 -0.46 -23.55 -4.85
C GLN A 70 -0.76 -22.08 -4.55
N GLN A 71 -1.88 -21.88 -3.86
CA GLN A 71 -2.26 -20.55 -3.43
C GLN A 71 -1.20 -20.00 -2.49
N GLY A 72 -0.88 -18.74 -2.68
CA GLY A 72 0.07 -18.05 -1.85
C GLY A 72 1.49 -17.99 -2.42
N ASP A 73 1.75 -18.72 -3.50
CA ASP A 73 3.03 -18.60 -4.19
C ASP A 73 3.07 -17.29 -4.92
N LEU A 74 3.87 -16.38 -4.41
CA LEU A 74 4.01 -15.05 -4.96
C LEU A 74 5.46 -14.82 -5.34
N VAL A 75 5.65 -14.33 -6.57
CA VAL A 75 6.99 -13.97 -7.03
C VAL A 75 7.07 -12.45 -7.07
N VAL A 76 8.05 -11.90 -6.36
CA VAL A 76 8.32 -10.48 -6.40
C VAL A 76 9.17 -10.18 -7.64
N THR A 77 8.60 -9.47 -8.59
CA THR A 77 9.30 -9.12 -9.83
C THR A 77 9.96 -7.76 -9.74
N LYS A 78 9.52 -6.92 -8.82
CA LYS A 78 10.18 -5.66 -8.46
C LYS A 78 10.07 -5.46 -6.97
N ASP A 79 11.20 -5.46 -6.29
CA ASP A 79 11.26 -5.21 -4.86
C ASP A 79 11.36 -3.71 -4.58
N LEU A 80 11.23 -3.35 -3.31
CA LEU A 80 11.36 -1.97 -2.86
C LEU A 80 12.80 -1.47 -3.08
N GLU A 81 12.91 -0.19 -3.36
CA GLU A 81 14.21 0.48 -3.44
C GLU A 81 14.53 1.23 -2.16
N THR A 82 13.51 1.53 -1.37
CA THR A 82 13.63 2.24 -0.10
C THR A 82 13.77 1.23 1.05
N LYS A 83 14.62 1.54 2.00
CA LYS A 83 14.72 0.74 3.23
C LYS A 83 13.55 1.08 4.12
N ILE A 84 12.86 0.03 4.62
CA ILE A 84 11.67 0.22 5.45
C ILE A 84 11.90 -0.17 6.92
N LYS A 85 13.11 -0.57 7.27
CA LYS A 85 13.42 -0.94 8.64
C LYS A 85 13.09 0.19 9.62
N ASN A 86 12.33 -0.14 10.67
CA ASN A 86 11.91 0.80 11.71
C ASN A 86 11.03 1.96 11.19
N LYS A 87 10.38 1.76 10.05
CA LYS A 87 9.48 2.76 9.48
C LYS A 87 8.04 2.25 9.49
N HIS A 88 7.09 3.18 9.48
CA HIS A 88 5.68 2.84 9.32
C HIS A 88 5.38 2.67 7.84
N VAL A 89 4.86 1.52 7.46
CA VAL A 89 4.57 1.20 6.06
C VAL A 89 3.06 1.05 5.86
N TYR A 90 2.54 1.75 4.86
CA TYR A 90 1.16 1.60 4.42
C TYR A 90 1.16 0.97 3.03
N LEU A 91 0.49 -0.16 2.91
CA LEU A 91 0.35 -0.87 1.64
C LEU A 91 -0.93 -0.46 0.94
N VAL A 92 -0.81 -0.11 -0.31
CA VAL A 92 -1.96 0.29 -1.14
C VAL A 92 -2.07 -0.65 -2.33
N ASP A 93 -3.24 -1.22 -2.53
CA ASP A 93 -3.52 -2.12 -3.64
C ASP A 93 -4.88 -1.78 -4.25
N ASP A 94 -5.23 -2.48 -5.30
CA ASP A 94 -6.53 -2.36 -5.94
C ASP A 94 -7.62 -2.79 -4.94
N ILE A 95 -8.63 -1.94 -4.81
CA ILE A 95 -9.75 -2.21 -3.90
C ILE A 95 -10.60 -3.40 -4.33
N LEU A 96 -10.44 -3.85 -5.56
CA LEU A 96 -11.17 -5.01 -6.09
C LEU A 96 -10.45 -6.32 -5.82
N ASP A 97 -9.27 -6.27 -5.22
CA ASP A 97 -8.51 -7.47 -4.90
C ASP A 97 -9.16 -8.25 -3.76
N SER A 98 -8.94 -9.55 -3.76
CA SER A 98 -9.47 -10.45 -2.73
C SER A 98 -8.77 -10.30 -1.37
N GLY A 99 -7.66 -9.59 -1.33
CA GLY A 99 -6.86 -9.44 -0.12
C GLY A 99 -5.74 -10.46 0.03
N ASN A 100 -5.71 -11.49 -0.82
CA ASN A 100 -4.67 -12.51 -0.75
C ASN A 100 -3.29 -11.95 -1.09
N THR A 101 -3.23 -11.11 -2.10
CA THR A 101 -2.00 -10.43 -2.50
C THR A 101 -1.52 -9.52 -1.37
N MET A 102 -2.43 -8.79 -0.76
CA MET A 102 -2.11 -7.88 0.33
C MET A 102 -1.48 -8.63 1.51
N LYS A 103 -2.05 -9.77 1.88
CA LYS A 103 -1.51 -10.60 2.97
C LYS A 103 -0.13 -11.13 2.65
N ALA A 104 0.07 -11.63 1.43
CA ALA A 104 1.34 -12.18 1.01
C ALA A 104 2.44 -11.11 0.98
N VAL A 105 2.12 -9.93 0.48
CA VAL A 105 3.06 -8.82 0.44
C VAL A 105 3.37 -8.32 1.85
N SER A 106 2.37 -8.23 2.72
CA SER A 106 2.60 -7.85 4.12
C SER A 106 3.59 -8.78 4.78
N LYS A 107 3.44 -10.09 4.57
CA LYS A 107 4.37 -11.10 5.10
C LYS A 107 5.78 -10.91 4.57
N PHE A 108 5.90 -10.67 3.27
CA PHE A 108 7.18 -10.43 2.63
C PHE A 108 7.88 -9.22 3.23
N LEU A 109 7.13 -8.14 3.46
CA LEU A 109 7.70 -6.91 4.01
C LEU A 109 8.07 -7.03 5.48
N GLN A 110 7.40 -7.88 6.25
CA GLN A 110 7.73 -8.07 7.67
C GLN A 110 9.17 -8.57 7.86
N VAL A 111 9.69 -9.31 6.90
CA VAL A 111 11.07 -9.80 6.95
C VAL A 111 12.07 -8.64 6.95
N LYS A 112 11.69 -7.49 6.42
CA LYS A 112 12.53 -6.29 6.35
C LYS A 112 12.46 -5.45 7.64
N GLU A 113 11.76 -5.94 8.64
CA GLU A 113 11.67 -5.36 9.98
C GLU A 113 11.13 -3.92 10.03
N PRO A 114 9.99 -3.62 9.37
CA PRO A 114 9.36 -2.32 9.52
C PRO A 114 8.79 -2.16 10.92
N LYS A 115 8.54 -0.93 11.34
CA LYS A 115 7.90 -0.67 12.62
C LYS A 115 6.44 -1.12 12.59
N SER A 116 5.77 -0.93 11.47
CA SER A 116 4.40 -1.41 11.25
C SER A 116 4.15 -1.59 9.77
N VAL A 117 3.22 -2.47 9.43
CA VAL A 117 2.70 -2.61 8.07
C VAL A 117 1.18 -2.57 8.17
N THR A 118 0.59 -1.57 7.53
CA THR A 118 -0.87 -1.37 7.51
C THR A 118 -1.37 -1.53 6.08
N PRO A 119 -2.16 -2.56 5.81
CA PRO A 119 -2.74 -2.75 4.49
C PRO A 119 -3.83 -1.73 4.15
#